data_0ddb4eaf37657cd3094ea791ae8f193b
#
_entry.id   0ddb4eaf37657cd3094ea791ae8f193b
#
_cell.length_a   1.000
_cell.length_b   1.000
_cell.length_c   1.000
_cell.angle_alpha   90.00
_cell.angle_beta   90.00
_cell.angle_gamma   90.00
#
_symmetry.space_group_name_H-M   'P 1'
#
loop_
_entity.id
_entity.type
_entity.pdbx_description
1 polymer ?
#
loop_
_entity_poly.entity_id
_entity_poly.type
_entity_poly.pdbx_seq_one_letter_code
_entity_poly.pdbx_strand_id
1 'polypeptide(L)'
;IPEDFVSKNVKVLEEGEMVVGGVRPNIVDEETPWKDTLLLAESSMFGSSIAPYRNGGNGTEEKIYMKSLFHAAYRREVFEEIGHYNEALARTEDNEIHYRMRKAGFKLRFCPDIISYQHTRSSLPKMLKQKYANGYWIGKTSKVCPGCLSIYHFVPWAFVMAIIVTTVASV
;
A
#
# COMPACT_ATOMS: atom_id res chain seq x y z
N ILE A 1 4.80 -6.04 14.33
CA ILE A 1 6.10 -5.84 13.64
C ILE A 1 7.10 -6.79 14.30
N PRO A 2 7.85 -7.61 13.54
CA PRO A 2 8.91 -8.47 14.07
C PRO A 2 10.03 -7.68 14.74
N GLU A 3 10.77 -8.31 15.66
CA GLU A 3 11.86 -7.68 16.41
C GLU A 3 13.01 -7.22 15.51
N ASP A 4 13.25 -7.97 14.43
CA ASP A 4 14.32 -7.70 13.46
C ASP A 4 13.93 -6.69 12.35
N PHE A 5 12.72 -6.14 12.39
CA PHE A 5 12.23 -5.23 11.36
C PHE A 5 13.11 -3.99 11.19
N VAL A 6 13.48 -3.34 12.30
CA VAL A 6 14.30 -2.13 12.26
C VAL A 6 15.72 -2.45 11.79
N SER A 7 16.34 -3.49 12.35
CA SER A 7 17.72 -3.88 12.00
C SER A 7 17.86 -4.27 10.53
N LYS A 8 16.88 -4.99 9.97
CA LYS A 8 16.85 -5.31 8.54
C LYS A 8 16.75 -4.08 7.65
N ASN A 9 15.89 -3.12 8.01
CA ASN A 9 15.79 -1.85 7.27
C ASN A 9 17.12 -1.07 7.31
N VAL A 10 17.71 -0.94 8.51
CA VAL A 10 18.99 -0.24 8.69
C VAL A 10 20.08 -0.87 7.85
N LYS A 11 20.22 -2.21 7.89
CA LYS A 11 21.21 -2.93 7.09
C LYS A 11 21.12 -2.58 5.60
N VAL A 12 19.94 -2.60 5.03
CA VAL A 12 19.76 -2.28 3.59
C VAL A 12 20.05 -0.80 3.29
N LEU A 13 19.72 0.10 4.20
CA LEU A 13 20.11 1.51 4.07
C LEU A 13 21.64 1.69 4.14
N GLU A 14 22.34 0.94 5.00
CA GLU A 14 23.82 0.96 5.09
C GLU A 14 24.50 0.43 3.82
N GLU A 15 23.84 -0.46 3.08
CA GLU A 15 24.29 -0.92 1.75
C GLU A 15 24.20 0.15 0.64
N GLY A 16 23.73 1.36 0.98
CA GLY A 16 23.67 2.51 0.08
C GLY A 16 22.28 2.82 -0.48
N GLU A 17 21.26 2.08 -0.09
CA GLU A 17 19.88 2.42 -0.48
C GLU A 17 19.37 3.65 0.30
N MET A 18 18.54 4.46 -0.33
CA MET A 18 18.00 5.68 0.28
C MET A 18 16.61 5.49 0.86
N VAL A 19 15.84 4.57 0.28
CA VAL A 19 14.47 4.23 0.67
C VAL A 19 14.31 2.72 0.60
N VAL A 20 13.84 2.12 1.68
CA VAL A 20 13.65 0.67 1.77
C VAL A 20 12.33 0.33 2.46
N GLY A 21 11.70 -0.72 2.02
CA GLY A 21 10.52 -1.31 2.66
C GLY A 21 10.30 -2.74 2.21
N GLY A 22 9.33 -3.39 2.78
CA GLY A 22 9.16 -4.82 2.54
C GLY A 22 7.71 -5.26 2.40
N VAL A 23 7.48 -6.53 2.67
CA VAL A 23 6.18 -7.20 2.54
C VAL A 23 5.26 -6.82 3.69
N ARG A 24 3.97 -6.67 3.37
CA ARG A 24 2.92 -6.42 4.35
C ARG A 24 1.75 -7.38 4.16
N PRO A 25 1.86 -8.62 4.64
CA PRO A 25 0.73 -9.54 4.61
C PRO A 25 -0.37 -9.11 5.59
N ASN A 26 -1.61 -9.36 5.20
CA ASN A 26 -2.74 -9.23 6.09
C ASN A 26 -2.83 -10.46 6.99
N ILE A 27 -3.14 -10.24 8.26
CA ILE A 27 -3.38 -11.30 9.26
C ILE A 27 -4.67 -11.01 10.03
N VAL A 28 -5.17 -12.02 10.73
CA VAL A 28 -6.25 -11.89 11.71
C VAL A 28 -5.69 -12.06 13.13
N ASP A 29 -6.30 -11.39 14.11
CA ASP A 29 -5.87 -11.51 15.51
C ASP A 29 -6.25 -12.86 16.11
N GLU A 30 -7.34 -13.45 15.61
CA GLU A 30 -7.91 -14.70 16.08
C GLU A 30 -8.59 -15.40 14.90
N GLU A 31 -8.30 -16.67 14.70
CA GLU A 31 -8.88 -17.47 13.62
C GLU A 31 -10.34 -17.81 13.95
N THR A 32 -11.25 -17.26 13.18
CA THR A 32 -12.68 -17.61 13.20
C THR A 32 -13.19 -17.62 11.76
N PRO A 33 -14.18 -18.46 11.41
CA PRO A 33 -14.70 -18.53 10.04
C PRO A 33 -15.14 -17.19 9.47
N TRP A 34 -15.63 -16.28 10.31
CA TRP A 34 -16.02 -14.95 9.91
C TRP A 34 -14.81 -14.03 9.63
N LYS A 35 -13.80 -14.03 10.51
CA LYS A 35 -12.58 -13.22 10.32
C LYS A 35 -11.77 -13.73 9.14
N ASP A 36 -11.74 -15.05 8.91
CA ASP A 36 -11.11 -15.66 7.74
C ASP A 36 -11.81 -15.23 6.45
N THR A 37 -13.15 -15.18 6.46
CA THR A 37 -13.94 -14.65 5.34
C THR A 37 -13.58 -13.18 5.06
N LEU A 38 -13.44 -12.33 6.10
CA LEU A 38 -13.03 -10.95 5.95
C LEU A 38 -11.60 -10.82 5.44
N LEU A 39 -10.69 -11.70 5.91
CA LEU A 39 -9.31 -11.75 5.43
C LEU A 39 -9.25 -12.13 3.93
N LEU A 40 -10.01 -13.14 3.52
CA LEU A 40 -10.12 -13.54 2.11
C LEU A 40 -10.68 -12.41 1.26
N ALA A 41 -11.72 -11.72 1.71
CA ALA A 41 -12.29 -10.57 1.02
C ALA A 41 -11.27 -9.41 0.90
N GLU A 42 -10.54 -9.12 1.98
CA GLU A 42 -9.47 -8.11 1.98
C GLU A 42 -8.32 -8.49 1.04
N SER A 43 -7.96 -9.78 1.00
CA SER A 43 -6.86 -10.31 0.19
C SER A 43 -7.24 -10.58 -1.26
N SER A 44 -8.53 -10.50 -1.60
CA SER A 44 -9.00 -10.67 -2.97
C SER A 44 -8.48 -9.55 -3.89
N MET A 45 -8.43 -9.83 -5.18
CA MET A 45 -8.05 -8.87 -6.22
C MET A 45 -8.89 -7.58 -6.15
N PHE A 46 -10.17 -7.69 -5.84
CA PHE A 46 -11.09 -6.56 -5.70
C PHE A 46 -11.06 -5.90 -4.33
N GLY A 47 -10.53 -6.59 -3.31
CA GLY A 47 -10.34 -6.06 -1.97
C GLY A 47 -9.19 -5.06 -1.87
N SER A 48 -7.96 -5.51 -2.04
CA SER A 48 -6.75 -4.67 -2.04
C SER A 48 -5.47 -5.45 -2.37
N SER A 49 -5.56 -6.67 -2.91
CA SER A 49 -4.40 -7.56 -3.06
C SER A 49 -3.56 -7.34 -4.32
N ILE A 50 -3.96 -6.45 -5.24
CA ILE A 50 -3.16 -6.14 -6.44
C ILE A 50 -1.90 -5.33 -6.11
N ALA A 51 -1.83 -4.73 -4.93
CA ALA A 51 -0.66 -3.95 -4.53
C ALA A 51 0.58 -4.87 -4.41
N PRO A 52 1.66 -4.62 -5.17
CA PRO A 52 2.80 -5.56 -5.29
C PRO A 52 3.47 -5.90 -3.95
N TYR A 53 3.53 -4.96 -3.01
CA TYR A 53 4.11 -5.16 -1.67
C TYR A 53 3.33 -6.16 -0.79
N ARG A 54 2.13 -6.57 -1.19
CA ARG A 54 1.33 -7.57 -0.45
C ARG A 54 1.70 -8.99 -0.83
N ASN A 55 2.15 -9.21 -2.06
CA ASN A 55 2.36 -10.53 -2.65
C ASN A 55 3.84 -10.90 -2.81
N GLY A 56 4.73 -10.21 -2.10
CA GLY A 56 6.15 -10.54 -2.05
C GLY A 56 6.97 -10.20 -3.29
N GLY A 57 6.37 -9.56 -4.30
CA GLY A 57 7.05 -9.21 -5.56
C GLY A 57 7.43 -10.46 -6.38
N ASN A 58 7.09 -10.49 -7.66
CA ASN A 58 7.39 -11.61 -8.57
C ASN A 58 8.74 -11.40 -9.27
N GLY A 59 9.80 -11.03 -8.54
CA GLY A 59 11.08 -10.75 -9.16
C GLY A 59 12.12 -11.82 -8.87
N THR A 60 12.71 -12.38 -9.92
CA THR A 60 13.97 -13.12 -9.90
C THR A 60 15.19 -12.18 -9.90
N GLU A 61 14.95 -10.87 -9.87
CA GLU A 61 16.00 -9.86 -9.90
C GLU A 61 16.66 -9.74 -8.52
N GLU A 62 17.97 -9.57 -8.53
CA GLU A 62 18.79 -9.36 -7.32
C GLU A 62 18.35 -8.15 -6.50
N LYS A 63 17.83 -7.11 -7.17
CA LYS A 63 17.26 -5.91 -6.55
C LYS A 63 15.92 -5.53 -7.15
N ILE A 64 14.88 -5.55 -6.32
CA ILE A 64 13.52 -5.19 -6.71
C ILE A 64 13.24 -3.74 -6.29
N TYR A 65 12.75 -2.91 -7.22
CA TYR A 65 12.31 -1.54 -6.94
C TYR A 65 10.83 -1.38 -7.27
N MET A 66 10.10 -0.69 -6.39
CA MET A 66 8.66 -0.50 -6.52
C MET A 66 8.26 0.96 -6.63
N LYS A 67 7.04 1.21 -7.08
CA LYS A 67 6.48 2.57 -7.19
C LYS A 67 6.04 3.14 -5.85
N SER A 68 5.68 2.30 -4.91
CA SER A 68 5.30 2.65 -3.55
C SER A 68 5.63 1.49 -2.61
N LEU A 69 5.96 1.80 -1.39
CA LEU A 69 6.27 0.87 -0.31
C LEU A 69 5.31 1.11 0.85
N PHE A 70 5.25 0.16 1.75
CA PHE A 70 4.54 0.31 3.01
C PHE A 70 5.49 0.12 4.19
N HIS A 71 5.30 0.87 5.28
CA HIS A 71 6.22 0.90 6.43
C HIS A 71 7.69 1.08 6.00
N ALA A 72 7.92 2.00 5.08
CA ALA A 72 9.26 2.24 4.56
C ALA A 72 10.14 3.00 5.55
N ALA A 73 11.43 2.70 5.51
CA ALA A 73 12.48 3.46 6.15
C ALA A 73 13.18 4.35 5.12
N TYR A 74 13.61 5.51 5.56
CA TYR A 74 14.17 6.55 4.72
C TYR A 74 15.45 7.09 5.35
N ARG A 75 16.44 7.41 4.51
CA ARG A 75 17.54 8.28 4.95
C ARG A 75 17.06 9.70 5.10
N ARG A 76 17.62 10.45 6.03
CA ARG A 76 17.23 11.84 6.31
C ARG A 76 17.40 12.74 5.09
N GLU A 77 18.45 12.51 4.33
CA GLU A 77 18.82 13.26 3.12
C GLU A 77 17.69 13.27 2.07
N VAL A 78 16.88 12.22 2.04
CA VAL A 78 15.71 12.18 1.15
C VAL A 78 14.72 13.29 1.48
N PHE A 79 14.42 13.49 2.79
CA PHE A 79 13.50 14.56 3.21
C PHE A 79 14.11 15.97 3.08
N GLU A 80 15.42 16.08 3.21
CA GLU A 80 16.14 17.35 2.97
C GLU A 80 16.02 17.78 1.52
N GLU A 81 16.01 16.85 0.57
CA GLU A 81 15.90 17.13 -0.85
C GLU A 81 14.45 17.36 -1.31
N ILE A 82 13.52 16.50 -0.92
CA ILE A 82 12.14 16.54 -1.44
C ILE A 82 11.14 17.22 -0.52
N GLY A 83 11.52 17.55 0.72
CA GLY A 83 10.62 18.04 1.77
C GLY A 83 9.81 16.93 2.46
N HIS A 84 9.01 17.32 3.44
CA HIS A 84 8.23 16.42 4.27
C HIS A 84 6.91 15.98 3.63
N TYR A 85 6.12 15.18 4.37
CA TYR A 85 4.80 14.73 3.97
C TYR A 85 3.84 15.90 3.71
N ASN A 86 2.95 15.72 2.76
CA ASN A 86 1.90 16.70 2.48
C ASN A 86 0.79 16.59 3.55
N GLU A 87 0.71 17.56 4.45
CA GLU A 87 -0.24 17.60 5.56
C GLU A 87 -1.71 17.69 5.13
N ALA A 88 -1.99 18.05 3.88
CA ALA A 88 -3.35 18.03 3.34
C ALA A 88 -3.88 16.61 3.08
N LEU A 89 -3.02 15.59 3.16
CA LEU A 89 -3.34 14.19 2.92
C LEU A 89 -3.24 13.41 4.23
N ALA A 90 -4.38 13.07 4.85
CA ALA A 90 -4.38 12.19 6.02
C ALA A 90 -4.34 10.69 5.68
N ARG A 91 -4.45 10.34 4.41
CA ARG A 91 -4.20 9.02 3.82
C ARG A 91 -3.65 9.21 2.43
N THR A 92 -2.99 8.19 1.89
CA THR A 92 -2.29 8.27 0.59
C THR A 92 -1.11 9.24 0.56
N GLU A 93 -0.71 9.76 1.71
CA GLU A 93 0.49 10.57 1.92
C GLU A 93 1.75 9.82 1.49
N ASP A 94 1.78 8.50 1.70
CA ASP A 94 2.82 7.60 1.24
C ASP A 94 2.92 7.55 -0.29
N ASN A 95 1.81 7.47 -0.99
CA ASN A 95 1.80 7.48 -2.46
C ASN A 95 2.31 8.81 -3.02
N GLU A 96 1.95 9.92 -2.38
CA GLU A 96 2.36 11.26 -2.78
C GLU A 96 3.87 11.46 -2.58
N ILE A 97 4.38 11.16 -1.39
CA ILE A 97 5.81 11.33 -1.11
C ILE A 97 6.68 10.37 -1.94
N HIS A 98 6.26 9.12 -2.12
CA HIS A 98 6.96 8.18 -3.01
C HIS A 98 6.95 8.63 -4.47
N TYR A 99 5.91 9.33 -4.91
CA TYR A 99 5.88 9.93 -6.24
C TYR A 99 6.92 11.04 -6.36
N ARG A 100 7.04 11.95 -5.37
CA ARG A 100 8.07 13.00 -5.34
C ARG A 100 9.49 12.41 -5.29
N MET A 101 9.71 11.38 -4.45
CA MET A 101 10.99 10.67 -4.39
C MET A 101 11.40 10.14 -5.76
N ARG A 102 10.49 9.45 -6.46
CA ARG A 102 10.78 8.93 -7.81
C ARG A 102 11.01 10.03 -8.84
N LYS A 103 10.33 11.18 -8.71
CA LYS A 103 10.56 12.35 -9.57
C LYS A 103 11.92 12.99 -9.34
N ALA A 104 12.41 12.96 -8.10
CA ALA A 104 13.77 13.38 -7.75
C ALA A 104 14.86 12.34 -8.10
N GLY A 105 14.47 11.18 -8.62
CA GLY A 105 15.42 10.13 -9.04
C GLY A 105 15.69 9.04 -7.98
N PHE A 106 15.10 9.14 -6.80
CA PHE A 106 15.25 8.10 -5.78
C PHE A 106 14.55 6.80 -6.20
N LYS A 107 15.19 5.68 -5.93
CA LYS A 107 14.63 4.34 -6.11
C LYS A 107 14.09 3.83 -4.78
N LEU A 108 12.96 3.16 -4.82
CA LEU A 108 12.32 2.60 -3.63
C LEU A 108 12.60 1.08 -3.60
N ARG A 109 13.59 0.70 -2.79
CA ARG A 109 14.05 -0.69 -2.65
C ARG A 109 13.02 -1.54 -1.93
N PHE A 110 12.56 -2.61 -2.55
CA PHE A 110 11.69 -3.61 -1.95
C PHE A 110 12.50 -4.83 -1.50
N CYS A 111 12.36 -5.21 -0.22
CA CYS A 111 13.04 -6.35 0.37
C CYS A 111 12.01 -7.34 0.91
N PRO A 112 11.84 -8.53 0.30
CA PRO A 112 10.88 -9.53 0.76
C PRO A 112 11.10 -10.02 2.20
N ASP A 113 12.35 -9.98 2.68
CA ASP A 113 12.72 -10.40 4.03
C ASP A 113 12.34 -9.40 5.13
N ILE A 114 11.96 -8.19 4.75
CA ILE A 114 11.46 -7.17 5.66
C ILE A 114 9.95 -7.31 5.74
N ILE A 115 9.45 -7.83 6.87
CA ILE A 115 8.03 -8.14 7.01
C ILE A 115 7.40 -7.23 8.06
N SER A 116 6.26 -6.64 7.71
CA SER A 116 5.36 -5.97 8.66
C SER A 116 3.94 -6.48 8.46
N TYR A 117 3.22 -6.75 9.54
CA TYR A 117 1.87 -7.31 9.46
C TYR A 117 0.81 -6.23 9.53
N GLN A 118 -0.26 -6.41 8.75
CA GLN A 118 -1.47 -5.61 8.89
C GLN A 118 -2.62 -6.48 9.41
N HIS A 119 -3.21 -6.07 10.52
CA HIS A 119 -4.42 -6.71 11.05
C HIS A 119 -5.65 -6.33 10.24
N THR A 120 -6.34 -7.33 9.73
CA THR A 120 -7.64 -7.16 9.05
C THR A 120 -8.69 -6.70 10.06
N ARG A 121 -9.64 -5.90 9.60
CA ARG A 121 -10.71 -5.40 10.49
C ARG A 121 -11.57 -6.54 11.01
N SER A 122 -11.85 -6.52 12.30
CA SER A 122 -12.56 -7.59 13.01
C SER A 122 -14.06 -7.67 12.70
N SER A 123 -14.62 -6.68 11.99
CA SER A 123 -16.05 -6.67 11.64
C SER A 123 -16.30 -5.98 10.30
N LEU A 124 -17.38 -6.39 9.63
CA LEU A 124 -17.80 -5.81 8.36
C LEU A 124 -18.03 -4.29 8.41
N PRO A 125 -18.73 -3.72 9.43
CA PRO A 125 -18.89 -2.27 9.50
C PRO A 125 -17.56 -1.53 9.58
N LYS A 126 -16.59 -2.02 10.35
CA LYS A 126 -15.25 -1.43 10.43
C LYS A 126 -14.50 -1.54 9.10
N MET A 127 -14.63 -2.65 8.40
CA MET A 127 -14.05 -2.83 7.06
C MET A 127 -14.68 -1.87 6.05
N LEU A 128 -16.00 -1.77 6.00
CA LEU A 128 -16.70 -0.85 5.09
C LEU A 128 -16.32 0.62 5.35
N LYS A 129 -16.25 1.03 6.63
CA LYS A 129 -15.76 2.37 7.00
C LYS A 129 -14.33 2.61 6.49
N GLN A 130 -13.45 1.63 6.60
CA GLN A 130 -12.08 1.73 6.08
C GLN A 130 -12.07 1.85 4.55
N LYS A 131 -12.87 1.03 3.84
CA LYS A 131 -12.95 1.07 2.37
C LYS A 131 -13.52 2.40 1.88
N TYR A 132 -14.57 2.90 2.53
CA TYR A 132 -15.11 4.23 2.24
C TYR A 132 -14.04 5.33 2.40
N ALA A 133 -13.34 5.34 3.54
CA ALA A 133 -12.27 6.30 3.78
C ALA A 133 -11.15 6.19 2.73
N ASN A 134 -10.75 4.99 2.34
CA ASN A 134 -9.75 4.78 1.28
C ASN A 134 -10.22 5.39 -0.05
N GLY A 135 -11.46 5.10 -0.48
CA GLY A 135 -12.03 5.66 -1.70
C GLY A 135 -12.11 7.20 -1.67
N TYR A 136 -12.59 7.76 -0.56
CA TYR A 136 -12.65 9.21 -0.36
C TYR A 136 -11.28 9.88 -0.51
N TRP A 137 -10.24 9.32 0.13
CA TRP A 137 -8.89 9.88 0.08
C TRP A 137 -8.22 9.68 -1.28
N ILE A 138 -8.48 8.57 -1.99
CA ILE A 138 -8.06 8.39 -3.39
C ILE A 138 -8.66 9.49 -4.26
N GLY A 139 -9.97 9.77 -4.12
CA GLY A 139 -10.64 10.86 -4.84
C GLY A 139 -10.07 12.25 -4.51
N LYS A 140 -9.67 12.47 -3.25
CA LYS A 140 -9.04 13.72 -2.84
C LYS A 140 -7.61 13.85 -3.40
N THR A 141 -6.85 12.76 -3.33
CA THR A 141 -5.48 12.70 -3.83
C THR A 141 -5.41 12.87 -5.35
N SER A 142 -6.40 12.39 -6.09
CA SER A 142 -6.46 12.58 -7.55
C SER A 142 -6.51 14.05 -7.95
N LYS A 143 -7.00 14.93 -7.08
CA LYS A 143 -7.01 16.39 -7.30
C LYS A 143 -5.68 17.06 -6.92
N VAL A 144 -5.02 16.55 -5.88
CA VAL A 144 -3.75 17.11 -5.36
C VAL A 144 -2.55 16.61 -6.16
N CYS A 145 -2.52 15.32 -6.44
CA CYS A 145 -1.41 14.65 -7.11
C CYS A 145 -1.94 13.51 -8.01
N PRO A 146 -2.50 13.81 -9.19
CA PRO A 146 -3.05 12.76 -10.07
C PRO A 146 -2.01 11.73 -10.51
N GLY A 147 -0.75 12.15 -10.67
CA GLY A 147 0.35 11.27 -11.09
C GLY A 147 0.86 10.31 -10.03
N CYS A 148 0.48 10.48 -8.77
CA CYS A 148 0.91 9.57 -7.69
C CYS A 148 0.03 8.32 -7.58
N LEU A 149 -1.13 8.31 -8.22
CA LEU A 149 -2.05 7.18 -8.21
C LEU A 149 -1.75 6.23 -9.37
N SER A 150 -1.81 4.93 -9.09
CA SER A 150 -1.73 3.86 -10.09
C SER A 150 -3.12 3.35 -10.43
N ILE A 151 -3.28 2.73 -11.60
CA ILE A 151 -4.57 2.24 -12.10
C ILE A 151 -5.27 1.27 -11.13
N TYR A 152 -4.50 0.49 -10.39
CA TYR A 152 -5.05 -0.45 -9.41
C TYR A 152 -5.85 0.21 -8.27
N HIS A 153 -5.64 1.50 -7.99
CA HIS A 153 -6.44 2.22 -7.00
C HIS A 153 -7.91 2.38 -7.42
N PHE A 154 -8.17 2.29 -8.72
CA PHE A 154 -9.52 2.45 -9.30
C PHE A 154 -10.24 1.12 -9.55
N VAL A 155 -9.57 -0.04 -9.36
CA VAL A 155 -10.18 -1.36 -9.57
C VAL A 155 -11.42 -1.59 -8.70
N PRO A 156 -11.45 -1.26 -7.38
CA PRO A 156 -12.66 -1.41 -6.59
C PRO A 156 -13.83 -0.54 -7.09
N TRP A 157 -13.53 0.67 -7.56
CA TRP A 157 -14.53 1.55 -8.16
C TRP A 157 -15.10 0.97 -9.47
N ALA A 158 -14.24 0.52 -10.37
CA ALA A 158 -14.64 -0.11 -11.63
C ALA A 158 -15.51 -1.36 -11.40
N PHE A 159 -15.17 -2.16 -10.38
CA PHE A 159 -15.96 -3.33 -9.98
C PHE A 159 -17.37 -2.96 -9.51
N VAL A 160 -17.51 -1.94 -8.65
CA VAL A 160 -18.82 -1.45 -8.20
C VAL A 160 -19.64 -0.92 -9.37
N MET A 161 -19.02 -0.15 -10.27
CA MET A 161 -19.70 0.36 -11.47
C MET A 161 -20.16 -0.79 -12.39
N ALA A 162 -19.35 -1.82 -12.57
CA ALA A 162 -19.74 -2.99 -13.34
C ALA A 162 -20.98 -3.70 -12.73
N ILE A 163 -21.04 -3.87 -11.41
CA ILE A 163 -22.20 -4.44 -10.73
C ILE A 163 -23.46 -3.58 -10.98
N ILE A 164 -23.34 -2.26 -10.83
CA ILE A 164 -24.48 -1.34 -11.03
C ILE A 164 -24.98 -1.46 -12.48
N VAL A 165 -24.09 -1.36 -13.45
CA VAL A 165 -24.45 -1.43 -14.89
C VAL A 165 -25.10 -2.75 -15.24
N THR A 166 -24.52 -3.87 -14.80
CA THR A 166 -25.08 -5.21 -15.10
C THR A 166 -26.44 -5.41 -14.42
N THR A 167 -26.62 -4.92 -13.21
CA THR A 167 -27.92 -5.00 -12.49
C THR A 167 -28.98 -4.18 -13.23
N VAL A 168 -28.66 -2.94 -13.64
CA VAL A 168 -29.61 -2.09 -14.38
C VAL A 168 -29.93 -2.67 -15.75
N ALA A 169 -28.94 -3.26 -16.43
CA ALA A 169 -29.14 -3.84 -17.77
C ALA A 169 -29.93 -5.17 -17.74
N SER A 170 -30.08 -5.80 -16.56
CA SER A 170 -30.84 -7.06 -16.39
C SER A 170 -32.30 -6.86 -16.04
N VAL A 171 -32.75 -5.63 -15.84
CA VAL A 171 -34.12 -5.21 -15.56
C VAL A 171 -34.78 -4.63 -16.79
#